data_13976f045220f9f6b1018cb037903b56
#
_entry.id   13976f045220f9f6b1018cb037903b56
#
_cell.length_a   1.000
_cell.length_b   1.000
_cell.length_c   1.000
_cell.angle_alpha   90.00
_cell.angle_beta   90.00
_cell.angle_gamma   90.00
#
_symmetry.space_group_name_H-M   'P 1'
#
loop_
_entity.id
_entity.type
_entity.pdbx_description
1 polymer ?
#
loop_
_entity_poly.entity_id
_entity_poly.type
_entity_poly.pdbx_seq_one_letter_code
_entity_poly.pdbx_strand_id
1 'polypeptide(L)'
;MSVRPAWCRARGGGSGWVYDSRDRHRIAALSTPSPIAPIRSSRRPSPRRVSVRLATAVAALALVLQPAAGRAQVDNLPRLGDAGGEELSPVAERRLGEAIMRDLRRDPAVADDVEVGEYLAALGGLLSQTPAAAGFGFEFFLVRDASLNAFALPGGFIGVHSGLIVASQTESELASVLAHEIGHVTQRHIARMLARQRQTSMVTLAATILGALAARSNPQAMVGVAAMAGGAQQQQMLAFSRDAEREADRVGLETLRAAGFEPAGMVAFFGRLQQASRLSESSAPGYMRSHPLTAERIADMQLRVQDERYRQRPDSLEFRLVRARLRALSSTSVDGLRDTRALIERQLRERSLNDELAAWFTIATAALAQRDFAATGRALSELRLRLPDSHPMVERLAAEARLTAGDPAGALALARSAALRFPQARALIHLQGEALLATGDAPGAAQFLEEQIAAARTDIRLWRQLARARALLGQTALAHVATGEEYGLAGQWRAAVEQLRIARRLGTLDFYTGSQVDARMREFETAFAQEQREQPR
;
A
#
# COMPACT_ATOMS: atom_id res chain seq x y z
N MET A 1 -44.95 -38.08 37.82
CA MET A 1 -45.26 -39.18 36.92
C MET A 1 -44.04 -39.32 36.03
N SER A 2 -42.98 -40.09 36.43
CA SER A 2 -42.78 -41.52 36.30
C SER A 2 -43.06 -41.95 34.86
N VAL A 3 -42.04 -42.31 34.09
CA VAL A 3 -41.37 -43.66 34.06
C VAL A 3 -40.12 -43.60 33.14
N ARG A 4 -38.95 -44.04 33.63
CA ARG A 4 -37.91 -44.79 32.93
C ARG A 4 -38.26 -46.31 33.08
N PRO A 5 -37.60 -47.30 32.50
CA PRO A 5 -36.23 -47.51 31.95
C PRO A 5 -36.21 -48.43 30.68
N ALA A 6 -35.13 -48.95 30.09
CA ALA A 6 -34.18 -49.97 30.48
C ALA A 6 -33.17 -50.27 29.35
N TRP A 7 -31.93 -50.39 29.67
CA TRP A 7 -30.83 -51.34 29.46
C TRP A 7 -31.02 -52.48 28.46
N CYS A 8 -29.98 -52.71 27.61
CA CYS A 8 -29.40 -54.02 27.42
C CYS A 8 -27.89 -53.92 27.02
N ARG A 9 -27.06 -54.65 27.77
CA ARG A 9 -25.65 -54.97 27.55
C ARG A 9 -25.53 -56.31 26.85
N ALA A 10 -24.46 -56.49 26.01
CA ALA A 10 -23.64 -57.70 25.92
C ALA A 10 -22.35 -57.32 25.18
N ARG A 11 -21.17 -57.35 25.72
CA ARG A 11 -20.15 -58.39 26.00
C ARG A 11 -19.87 -59.25 24.75
N GLY A 12 -18.67 -59.22 24.16
CA GLY A 12 -17.45 -59.76 24.56
C GLY A 12 -16.66 -60.25 23.35
N GLY A 13 -15.36 -60.34 23.47
CA GLY A 13 -14.52 -61.24 22.69
C GLY A 13 -13.34 -60.59 21.99
N GLY A 14 -12.19 -60.57 22.64
CA GLY A 14 -10.90 -60.22 22.07
C GLY A 14 -10.25 -61.43 21.37
N SER A 15 -9.31 -61.17 20.50
CA SER A 15 -8.11 -62.00 20.28
C SER A 15 -7.07 -61.18 19.54
N GLY A 16 -5.92 -61.08 20.18
CA GLY A 16 -4.72 -60.56 19.55
C GLY A 16 -4.07 -61.60 18.64
N TRP A 17 -3.31 -61.12 17.70
CA TRP A 17 -2.33 -61.96 17.01
C TRP A 17 -0.96 -61.30 17.04
N VAL A 18 -0.02 -62.13 17.41
CA VAL A 18 1.40 -61.97 17.63
C VAL A 18 2.14 -61.99 16.30
N TYR A 19 3.21 -61.24 16.23
CA TYR A 19 4.32 -61.27 15.29
C TYR A 19 4.82 -62.71 15.03
N ASP A 20 5.04 -63.07 13.77
CA ASP A 20 6.09 -64.04 13.41
C ASP A 20 6.77 -63.65 12.09
N SER A 21 8.08 -63.75 12.14
CA SER A 21 9.05 -63.46 11.11
C SER A 21 9.43 -64.77 10.41
N ARG A 22 9.74 -64.71 9.13
CA ARG A 22 10.49 -65.60 8.27
C ARG A 22 9.66 -66.19 7.09
N ASP A 23 9.99 -65.73 5.90
CA ASP A 23 10.64 -66.57 4.94
C ASP A 23 11.23 -65.86 3.73
N ARG A 24 12.39 -66.40 3.30
CA ARG A 24 13.23 -65.89 2.21
C ARG A 24 12.90 -66.63 0.89
N HIS A 25 13.28 -65.94 -0.19
CA HIS A 25 13.60 -66.41 -1.54
C HIS A 25 12.46 -66.59 -2.57
N ARG A 26 12.45 -65.72 -3.61
CA ARG A 26 13.03 -66.07 -4.92
C ARG A 26 12.92 -64.95 -5.94
N ILE A 27 13.97 -64.80 -6.69
CA ILE A 27 14.34 -63.92 -7.78
C ILE A 27 13.43 -64.13 -9.00
N ALA A 28 13.00 -63.02 -9.63
CA ALA A 28 12.86 -62.91 -11.07
C ALA A 28 13.07 -61.48 -11.53
N ALA A 29 14.14 -61.30 -12.27
CA ALA A 29 14.44 -60.04 -12.95
C ALA A 29 13.53 -59.87 -14.15
N LEU A 30 13.02 -58.67 -14.39
CA LEU A 30 12.73 -58.15 -15.73
C LEU A 30 12.52 -56.64 -15.71
N SER A 31 13.35 -56.00 -16.56
CA SER A 31 13.18 -54.72 -17.25
C SER A 31 13.01 -53.43 -16.40
N THR A 32 14.09 -52.66 -16.39
CA THR A 32 14.18 -51.25 -16.08
C THR A 32 13.39 -50.41 -17.08
N PRO A 33 12.54 -49.48 -16.66
CA PRO A 33 12.19 -48.32 -17.46
C PRO A 33 13.15 -47.17 -17.16
N SER A 34 13.57 -46.48 -18.21
CA SER A 34 14.44 -45.29 -18.23
C SER A 34 13.94 -44.19 -17.28
N PRO A 35 14.86 -43.40 -16.74
CA PRO A 35 14.48 -42.32 -15.83
C PRO A 35 13.79 -41.19 -16.61
N ILE A 36 12.57 -40.88 -16.22
CA ILE A 36 11.85 -39.66 -16.60
C ILE A 36 12.62 -38.50 -16.02
N ALA A 37 13.06 -37.59 -16.88
CA ALA A 37 13.71 -36.34 -16.51
C ALA A 37 12.83 -35.54 -15.52
N PRO A 38 13.40 -34.96 -14.47
CA PRO A 38 12.62 -34.15 -13.53
C PRO A 38 12.08 -32.91 -14.24
N ILE A 39 10.77 -32.76 -14.18
CA ILE A 39 10.08 -31.51 -14.55
C ILE A 39 10.73 -30.40 -13.74
N ARG A 40 11.39 -29.47 -14.43
CA ARG A 40 11.90 -28.23 -13.82
C ARG A 40 10.74 -27.49 -13.17
N SER A 41 10.65 -27.60 -11.85
CA SER A 41 9.79 -26.70 -11.06
C SER A 41 10.23 -25.27 -11.35
N SER A 42 9.34 -24.48 -11.93
CA SER A 42 9.52 -23.05 -12.07
C SER A 42 9.69 -22.45 -10.67
N ARG A 43 10.91 -22.15 -10.31
CA ARG A 43 11.23 -21.44 -9.06
C ARG A 43 10.55 -20.07 -9.12
N ARG A 44 9.49 -19.86 -8.38
CA ARG A 44 9.02 -18.50 -8.06
C ARG A 44 10.18 -17.73 -7.44
N PRO A 45 10.53 -16.55 -7.94
CA PRO A 45 11.59 -15.75 -7.33
C PRO A 45 11.19 -15.45 -5.89
N SER A 46 12.05 -15.79 -4.92
CA SER A 46 11.81 -15.45 -3.52
C SER A 46 11.81 -13.92 -3.36
N PRO A 47 10.98 -13.33 -2.49
CA PRO A 47 10.94 -11.87 -2.28
C PRO A 47 12.31 -11.29 -1.87
N ARG A 48 13.22 -12.11 -1.32
CA ARG A 48 14.59 -11.71 -0.99
C ARG A 48 15.46 -11.32 -2.20
N ARG A 49 15.18 -11.85 -3.41
CA ARG A 49 16.01 -11.52 -4.59
C ARG A 49 15.67 -10.17 -5.23
N VAL A 50 14.45 -9.67 -5.04
CA VAL A 50 14.03 -8.38 -5.59
C VAL A 50 14.60 -7.23 -4.76
N SER A 51 14.56 -7.34 -3.43
CA SER A 51 15.13 -6.35 -2.51
C SER A 51 16.66 -6.26 -2.61
N VAL A 52 17.35 -7.39 -2.86
CA VAL A 52 18.81 -7.39 -3.12
C VAL A 52 19.14 -6.70 -4.45
N ARG A 53 18.29 -6.84 -5.48
CA ARG A 53 18.50 -6.14 -6.75
C ARG A 53 18.29 -4.63 -6.65
N LEU A 54 17.34 -4.19 -5.84
CA LEU A 54 17.14 -2.75 -5.58
C LEU A 54 18.32 -2.18 -4.79
N ALA A 55 18.78 -2.88 -3.75
CA ALA A 55 19.95 -2.50 -2.96
C ALA A 55 21.25 -2.49 -3.79
N THR A 56 21.43 -3.45 -4.71
CA THR A 56 22.60 -3.48 -5.61
C THR A 56 22.50 -2.43 -6.71
N ALA A 57 21.32 -2.06 -7.19
CA ALA A 57 21.16 -0.97 -8.16
C ALA A 57 21.47 0.39 -7.51
N VAL A 58 21.03 0.63 -6.28
CA VAL A 58 21.36 1.83 -5.50
C VAL A 58 22.86 1.86 -5.14
N ALA A 59 23.46 0.72 -4.79
CA ALA A 59 24.89 0.60 -4.52
C ALA A 59 25.75 0.77 -5.78
N ALA A 60 25.31 0.24 -6.93
CA ALA A 60 25.98 0.42 -8.21
C ALA A 60 25.90 1.88 -8.70
N LEU A 61 24.77 2.55 -8.48
CA LEU A 61 24.60 3.97 -8.81
C LEU A 61 25.50 4.86 -7.95
N ALA A 62 25.70 4.51 -6.68
CA ALA A 62 26.60 5.23 -5.78
C ALA A 62 28.11 4.99 -6.09
N LEU A 63 28.48 3.84 -6.67
CA LEU A 63 29.86 3.53 -7.07
C LEU A 63 30.29 4.22 -8.39
N VAL A 64 29.32 4.50 -9.27
CA VAL A 64 29.60 5.23 -10.54
C VAL A 64 29.72 6.74 -10.30
N LEU A 65 29.33 7.24 -9.13
CA LEU A 65 29.36 8.66 -8.75
C LEU A 65 30.63 9.09 -8.00
N GLN A 66 31.78 8.42 -8.19
CA GLN A 66 33.06 8.99 -7.77
C GLN A 66 33.37 10.23 -8.64
N PRO A 67 33.59 11.41 -8.06
CA PRO A 67 33.85 12.59 -8.85
C PRO A 67 35.21 12.44 -9.54
N ALA A 68 35.18 12.19 -10.84
CA ALA A 68 36.32 12.56 -11.68
C ALA A 68 36.43 14.11 -11.57
N ALA A 69 37.52 14.60 -11.04
CA ALA A 69 37.82 16.03 -10.96
C ALA A 69 38.00 16.59 -12.37
N GLY A 70 36.89 16.77 -13.08
CA GLY A 70 36.81 17.47 -14.36
C GLY A 70 36.07 18.78 -14.14
N ARG A 71 36.75 19.91 -14.23
CA ARG A 71 36.14 21.24 -14.29
C ARG A 71 35.22 21.30 -15.49
N ALA A 72 33.90 21.16 -15.25
CA ALA A 72 32.88 21.57 -16.20
C ALA A 72 32.49 23.02 -15.86
N GLN A 73 32.87 23.94 -16.75
CA GLN A 73 32.33 25.30 -16.78
C GLN A 73 30.85 25.24 -17.08
N VAL A 74 30.02 25.62 -16.12
CA VAL A 74 28.58 25.87 -16.30
C VAL A 74 28.41 27.39 -16.35
N ASP A 75 28.72 27.96 -17.53
CA ASP A 75 28.27 29.31 -17.88
C ASP A 75 26.94 29.19 -18.60
N ASN A 76 25.86 29.59 -17.92
CA ASN A 76 24.59 30.14 -18.38
C ASN A 76 23.42 29.72 -17.49
N LEU A 77 23.45 30.17 -16.24
CA LEU A 77 22.23 30.36 -15.45
C LEU A 77 22.14 31.83 -15.09
N PRO A 78 20.96 32.49 -15.15
CA PRO A 78 20.83 33.87 -14.76
C PRO A 78 21.20 34.04 -13.28
N ARG A 79 22.20 34.87 -13.01
CA ARG A 79 22.54 35.34 -11.68
C ARG A 79 21.42 36.25 -11.20
N LEU A 80 20.47 35.74 -10.45
CA LEU A 80 19.59 36.52 -9.60
C LEU A 80 20.26 36.64 -8.22
N GLY A 81 20.31 37.86 -7.74
CA GLY A 81 21.12 38.36 -6.66
C GLY A 81 21.11 37.58 -5.35
N ASP A 82 22.22 37.67 -4.74
CA ASP A 82 22.66 37.30 -3.42
C ASP A 82 21.58 37.55 -2.34
N ALA A 83 20.93 36.48 -1.89
CA ALA A 83 20.25 36.42 -0.60
C ALA A 83 20.25 34.97 -0.11
N GLY A 84 20.77 34.76 1.05
CA GLY A 84 21.00 33.54 1.80
C GLY A 84 20.27 32.28 1.37
N GLY A 85 21.06 31.24 1.07
CA GLY A 85 20.70 29.83 0.87
C GLY A 85 19.34 29.57 0.22
N GLU A 86 19.29 29.45 -1.12
CA GLU A 86 18.05 29.15 -1.84
C GLU A 86 17.44 27.85 -1.32
N GLU A 87 16.31 27.95 -0.63
CA GLU A 87 15.43 26.82 -0.37
C GLU A 87 15.01 26.21 -1.71
N LEU A 88 14.88 24.89 -1.73
CA LEU A 88 14.33 24.16 -2.87
C LEU A 88 12.97 24.77 -3.26
N SER A 89 12.80 25.23 -4.51
CA SER A 89 11.52 25.84 -4.92
C SER A 89 10.37 24.83 -4.81
N PRO A 90 9.11 25.26 -4.55
CA PRO A 90 7.97 24.34 -4.45
C PRO A 90 7.81 23.44 -5.70
N VAL A 91 8.11 23.98 -6.89
CA VAL A 91 8.06 23.23 -8.15
C VAL A 91 9.16 22.16 -8.18
N ALA A 92 10.37 22.49 -7.75
CA ALA A 92 11.47 21.52 -7.71
C ALA A 92 11.24 20.46 -6.63
N GLU A 93 10.67 20.86 -5.49
CA GLU A 93 10.26 19.95 -4.41
C GLU A 93 9.20 18.96 -4.89
N ARG A 94 8.18 19.42 -5.63
CA ARG A 94 7.15 18.54 -6.21
C ARG A 94 7.74 17.56 -7.23
N ARG A 95 8.60 18.02 -8.14
CA ARG A 95 9.30 17.16 -9.12
C ARG A 95 10.15 16.09 -8.45
N LEU A 96 10.87 16.45 -7.39
CA LEU A 96 11.65 15.49 -6.61
C LEU A 96 10.74 14.42 -5.99
N GLY A 97 9.64 14.83 -5.38
CA GLY A 97 8.65 13.91 -4.83
C GLY A 97 8.05 12.97 -5.87
N GLU A 98 7.70 13.48 -7.04
CA GLU A 98 7.19 12.67 -8.16
C GLU A 98 8.24 11.66 -8.66
N ALA A 99 9.52 12.04 -8.71
CA ALA A 99 10.58 11.10 -9.07
C ALA A 99 10.72 9.98 -8.04
N ILE A 100 10.71 10.32 -6.74
CA ILE A 100 10.73 9.34 -5.64
C ILE A 100 9.51 8.42 -5.72
N MET A 101 8.31 8.98 -5.94
CA MET A 101 7.07 8.21 -6.03
C MET A 101 7.04 7.25 -7.21
N ARG A 102 7.63 7.62 -8.37
CA ARG A 102 7.76 6.69 -9.51
C ARG A 102 8.54 5.43 -9.14
N ASP A 103 9.62 5.59 -8.38
CA ASP A 103 10.43 4.45 -7.93
C ASP A 103 9.72 3.66 -6.84
N LEU A 104 9.08 4.34 -5.87
CA LEU A 104 8.32 3.70 -4.80
C LEU A 104 7.13 2.88 -5.31
N ARG A 105 6.42 3.35 -6.33
CA ARG A 105 5.30 2.59 -6.94
C ARG A 105 5.73 1.28 -7.60
N ARG A 106 7.04 1.07 -7.81
CA ARG A 106 7.61 -0.22 -8.27
C ARG A 106 7.90 -1.18 -7.11
N ASP A 107 7.91 -0.68 -5.87
CA ASP A 107 8.11 -1.51 -4.69
C ASP A 107 6.80 -2.23 -4.33
N PRO A 108 6.80 -3.57 -4.21
CA PRO A 108 5.62 -4.33 -3.78
C PRO A 108 5.09 -3.95 -2.39
N ALA A 109 5.90 -3.29 -1.56
CA ALA A 109 5.46 -2.77 -0.27
C ALA A 109 4.53 -1.57 -0.41
N VAL A 110 4.65 -0.77 -1.49
CA VAL A 110 3.68 0.29 -1.78
C VAL A 110 2.41 -0.37 -2.32
N ALA A 111 1.39 -0.39 -1.47
CA ALA A 111 0.20 -1.18 -1.73
C ALA A 111 -0.78 -0.43 -2.62
N ASP A 112 -1.16 -1.07 -3.71
CA ASP A 112 -2.31 -0.66 -4.52
C ASP A 112 -3.60 -1.28 -3.91
N ASP A 113 -3.97 -0.84 -2.69
CA ASP A 113 -5.27 -1.17 -2.08
C ASP A 113 -6.20 0.04 -2.22
N VAL A 114 -7.14 -0.06 -3.16
CA VAL A 114 -8.01 1.06 -3.56
C VAL A 114 -8.86 1.53 -2.38
N GLU A 115 -9.43 0.63 -1.57
CA GLU A 115 -10.29 0.99 -0.45
C GLU A 115 -9.53 1.75 0.64
N VAL A 116 -8.32 1.28 0.95
CA VAL A 116 -7.45 1.97 1.93
C VAL A 116 -6.96 3.30 1.36
N GLY A 117 -6.61 3.34 0.06
CA GLY A 117 -6.21 4.56 -0.62
C GLY A 117 -7.31 5.62 -0.64
N GLU A 118 -8.55 5.23 -0.94
CA GLU A 118 -9.72 6.12 -0.91
C GLU A 118 -9.97 6.66 0.52
N TYR A 119 -9.88 5.80 1.53
CA TYR A 119 -10.00 6.23 2.92
C TYR A 119 -8.91 7.23 3.33
N LEU A 120 -7.65 6.94 3.02
CA LEU A 120 -6.53 7.84 3.34
C LEU A 120 -6.65 9.18 2.60
N ALA A 121 -7.08 9.16 1.34
CA ALA A 121 -7.35 10.37 0.56
C ALA A 121 -8.50 11.19 1.16
N ALA A 122 -9.57 10.55 1.61
CA ALA A 122 -10.69 11.23 2.27
C ALA A 122 -10.29 11.83 3.62
N LEU A 123 -9.61 11.05 4.48
CA LEU A 123 -9.12 11.54 5.78
C LEU A 123 -8.10 12.67 5.61
N GLY A 124 -7.13 12.48 4.71
CA GLY A 124 -6.15 13.50 4.37
C GLY A 124 -6.79 14.75 3.74
N GLY A 125 -7.83 14.56 2.92
CA GLY A 125 -8.64 15.65 2.35
C GLY A 125 -9.31 16.51 3.42
N LEU A 126 -9.87 15.90 4.48
CA LEU A 126 -10.43 16.66 5.62
C LEU A 126 -9.36 17.49 6.34
N LEU A 127 -8.18 16.90 6.56
CA LEU A 127 -7.06 17.57 7.21
C LEU A 127 -6.45 18.67 6.34
N SER A 128 -6.37 18.48 5.03
CA SER A 128 -5.76 19.44 4.09
C SER A 128 -6.65 20.64 3.76
N GLN A 129 -7.95 20.58 4.04
CA GLN A 129 -8.87 21.73 3.89
C GLN A 129 -8.75 22.76 5.01
N THR A 130 -7.90 22.51 5.99
CA THR A 130 -7.69 23.46 7.10
C THR A 130 -6.84 24.66 6.67
N PRO A 131 -6.95 25.83 7.34
CA PRO A 131 -6.17 27.01 6.99
C PRO A 131 -4.65 26.78 7.00
N ALA A 132 -4.15 25.92 7.90
CA ALA A 132 -2.73 25.60 8.02
C ALA A 132 -2.19 24.81 6.82
N ALA A 133 -3.05 24.08 6.10
CA ALA A 133 -2.69 23.25 4.96
C ALA A 133 -3.11 23.85 3.60
N ALA A 134 -3.75 25.02 3.62
CA ALA A 134 -4.26 25.66 2.40
C ALA A 134 -3.13 25.98 1.40
N GLY A 135 -3.37 25.68 0.13
CA GLY A 135 -2.42 25.94 -0.96
C GLY A 135 -1.39 24.84 -1.21
N PHE A 136 -1.36 23.78 -0.40
CA PHE A 136 -0.52 22.60 -0.61
C PHE A 136 -1.31 21.47 -1.26
N GLY A 137 -0.68 20.73 -2.20
CA GLY A 137 -1.22 19.52 -2.77
C GLY A 137 -0.71 18.31 -1.99
N PHE A 138 -1.62 17.45 -1.53
CA PHE A 138 -1.26 16.23 -0.79
C PHE A 138 -1.69 14.98 -1.54
N GLU A 139 -0.86 13.93 -1.46
CA GLU A 139 -1.16 12.60 -1.94
C GLU A 139 -0.79 11.58 -0.86
N PHE A 140 -1.78 10.83 -0.38
CA PHE A 140 -1.58 9.81 0.65
C PHE A 140 -1.52 8.43 0.02
N PHE A 141 -0.59 7.60 0.47
CA PHE A 141 -0.44 6.24 -0.04
C PHE A 141 -0.13 5.23 1.06
N LEU A 142 -0.58 4.00 0.84
CA LEU A 142 -0.39 2.90 1.79
C LEU A 142 0.96 2.21 1.55
N VAL A 143 1.67 1.93 2.65
CA VAL A 143 2.83 1.04 2.68
C VAL A 143 2.48 -0.22 3.48
N ARG A 144 2.63 -1.40 2.88
CA ARG A 144 2.43 -2.70 3.56
C ARG A 144 3.62 -3.01 4.46
N ASP A 145 3.61 -2.46 5.64
CA ASP A 145 4.62 -2.68 6.66
C ASP A 145 3.93 -2.71 8.03
N ALA A 146 4.27 -3.70 8.84
CA ALA A 146 3.68 -3.89 10.17
C ALA A 146 4.20 -2.89 11.22
N SER A 147 5.23 -2.10 10.91
CA SER A 147 5.77 -1.10 11.82
C SER A 147 4.83 0.09 12.02
N LEU A 148 4.89 0.70 13.19
CA LEU A 148 4.22 1.97 13.46
C LEU A 148 5.03 3.07 12.79
N ASN A 149 4.59 3.53 11.61
CA ASN A 149 5.28 4.57 10.87
C ASN A 149 4.34 5.32 9.91
N ALA A 150 4.63 6.60 9.73
CA ALA A 150 4.21 7.43 8.61
C ALA A 150 5.39 8.35 8.25
N PHE A 151 5.38 8.94 7.08
CA PHE A 151 6.44 9.84 6.65
C PHE A 151 5.98 10.75 5.53
N ALA A 152 6.44 11.99 5.56
CA ALA A 152 6.30 12.92 4.46
C ALA A 152 7.48 12.78 3.49
N LEU A 153 7.19 12.97 2.19
CA LEU A 153 8.18 13.13 1.12
C LEU A 153 8.08 14.55 0.55
N PRO A 154 9.10 14.99 -0.19
CA PRO A 154 9.04 16.27 -0.88
C PRO A 154 7.78 16.40 -1.75
N GLY A 155 7.19 17.60 -1.80
CA GLY A 155 6.05 17.88 -2.67
C GLY A 155 4.70 17.35 -2.19
N GLY A 156 4.57 16.99 -0.90
CA GLY A 156 3.28 16.69 -0.28
C GLY A 156 2.82 15.22 -0.40
N PHE A 157 3.71 14.30 -0.71
CA PHE A 157 3.42 12.87 -0.66
C PHE A 157 3.60 12.36 0.78
N ILE A 158 2.59 11.63 1.29
CA ILE A 158 2.59 11.12 2.67
C ILE A 158 2.34 9.61 2.64
N GLY A 159 3.34 8.84 3.06
CA GLY A 159 3.28 7.39 3.19
C GLY A 159 2.77 6.98 4.57
N VAL A 160 1.84 6.01 4.60
CA VAL A 160 1.21 5.52 5.82
C VAL A 160 1.40 4.01 5.90
N HIS A 161 2.06 3.52 6.94
CA HIS A 161 2.24 2.09 7.14
C HIS A 161 0.95 1.43 7.62
N SER A 162 0.67 0.23 7.11
CA SER A 162 -0.48 -0.57 7.53
C SER A 162 -0.47 -0.84 9.05
N GLY A 163 0.73 -1.04 9.63
CA GLY A 163 0.88 -1.23 11.08
C GLY A 163 0.42 -0.04 11.90
N LEU A 164 0.62 1.19 11.43
CA LEU A 164 0.11 2.39 12.09
C LEU A 164 -1.42 2.40 12.14
N ILE A 165 -2.09 2.13 11.01
CA ILE A 165 -3.55 2.11 10.93
C ILE A 165 -4.13 1.02 11.86
N VAL A 166 -3.53 -0.17 11.85
CA VAL A 166 -3.96 -1.29 12.71
C VAL A 166 -3.77 -0.97 14.20
N ALA A 167 -2.68 -0.30 14.56
CA ALA A 167 -2.36 0.04 15.94
C ALA A 167 -3.17 1.21 16.49
N SER A 168 -3.62 2.14 15.64
CA SER A 168 -4.45 3.27 16.06
C SER A 168 -5.77 2.77 16.66
N GLN A 169 -6.11 3.19 17.86
CA GLN A 169 -7.35 2.76 18.54
C GLN A 169 -8.54 3.61 18.13
N THR A 170 -8.30 4.88 17.80
CA THR A 170 -9.31 5.79 17.30
C THR A 170 -8.87 6.43 15.98
N GLU A 171 -9.84 6.90 15.21
CA GLU A 171 -9.55 7.66 14.00
C GLU A 171 -8.81 8.97 14.29
N SER A 172 -9.07 9.59 15.44
CA SER A 172 -8.36 10.79 15.89
C SER A 172 -6.88 10.54 16.19
N GLU A 173 -6.49 9.33 16.65
CA GLU A 173 -5.09 8.95 16.76
C GLU A 173 -4.40 8.90 15.39
N LEU A 174 -5.01 8.25 14.41
CA LEU A 174 -4.49 8.19 13.05
C LEU A 174 -4.44 9.59 12.42
N ALA A 175 -5.51 10.35 12.54
CA ALA A 175 -5.60 11.72 12.03
C ALA A 175 -4.52 12.62 12.64
N SER A 176 -4.16 12.42 13.92
CA SER A 176 -3.11 13.21 14.58
C SER A 176 -1.73 12.99 13.95
N VAL A 177 -1.41 11.76 13.56
CA VAL A 177 -0.16 11.46 12.84
C VAL A 177 -0.15 12.09 11.46
N LEU A 178 -1.24 11.93 10.70
CA LEU A 178 -1.33 12.55 9.37
C LEU A 178 -1.27 14.08 9.45
N ALA A 179 -1.89 14.68 10.47
CA ALA A 179 -1.80 16.12 10.71
C ALA A 179 -0.37 16.58 11.05
N HIS A 180 0.39 15.77 11.78
CA HIS A 180 1.80 16.02 12.05
C HIS A 180 2.64 15.97 10.75
N GLU A 181 2.42 14.95 9.90
CA GLU A 181 3.09 14.86 8.59
C GLU A 181 2.72 16.03 7.67
N ILE A 182 1.45 16.46 7.67
CA ILE A 182 1.00 17.69 7.00
C ILE A 182 1.77 18.91 7.55
N GLY A 183 2.02 18.97 8.86
CA GLY A 183 2.84 20.00 9.49
C GLY A 183 4.25 20.02 8.90
N HIS A 184 4.91 18.87 8.71
CA HIS A 184 6.22 18.82 8.06
C HIS A 184 6.22 19.33 6.64
N VAL A 185 5.18 19.04 5.85
CA VAL A 185 5.04 19.53 4.48
C VAL A 185 4.79 21.03 4.45
N THR A 186 3.81 21.53 5.20
CA THR A 186 3.40 22.94 5.18
C THR A 186 4.50 23.86 5.71
N GLN A 187 5.27 23.42 6.69
CA GLN A 187 6.44 24.12 7.21
C GLN A 187 7.70 23.88 6.37
N ARG A 188 7.60 23.12 5.29
CA ARG A 188 8.68 22.83 4.34
C ARG A 188 9.95 22.32 5.03
N HIS A 189 9.80 21.46 6.05
CA HIS A 189 10.92 20.98 6.85
C HIS A 189 11.97 20.26 6.03
N ILE A 190 11.56 19.50 4.99
CA ILE A 190 12.48 18.82 4.08
C ILE A 190 13.28 19.84 3.26
N ALA A 191 12.62 20.82 2.66
CA ALA A 191 13.30 21.85 1.88
C ALA A 191 14.31 22.63 2.73
N ARG A 192 13.92 23.02 3.96
CA ARG A 192 14.81 23.69 4.92
C ARG A 192 15.98 22.80 5.37
N MET A 193 15.76 21.50 5.56
CA MET A 193 16.82 20.54 5.87
C MET A 193 17.85 20.48 4.73
N LEU A 194 17.37 20.42 3.49
CA LEU A 194 18.22 20.37 2.30
C LEU A 194 19.05 21.66 2.08
N ALA A 195 18.42 22.81 2.26
CA ALA A 195 19.10 24.10 2.15
C ALA A 195 20.29 24.22 3.13
N ARG A 196 20.18 23.60 4.31
CA ARG A 196 21.28 23.58 5.31
C ARG A 196 22.43 22.65 4.91
N GLN A 197 22.17 21.64 4.07
CA GLN A 197 23.16 20.64 3.62
C GLN A 197 23.75 21.04 2.25
N ARG A 198 24.38 22.17 2.14
CA ARG A 198 24.88 22.85 0.92
C ARG A 198 25.68 22.02 -0.07
N GLN A 199 25.86 20.70 0.13
CA GLN A 199 26.74 19.84 -0.70
C GLN A 199 26.06 18.59 -1.29
N THR A 200 24.79 18.36 -1.02
CA THR A 200 24.14 17.12 -1.44
C THR A 200 23.34 17.34 -2.72
N SER A 201 23.66 16.62 -3.79
CA SER A 201 22.88 16.69 -5.03
C SER A 201 21.46 16.12 -4.81
N MET A 202 20.48 16.60 -5.57
CA MET A 202 19.08 16.12 -5.55
C MET A 202 18.98 14.60 -5.73
N VAL A 203 19.86 14.04 -6.55
CA VAL A 203 19.94 12.60 -6.81
C VAL A 203 20.46 11.83 -5.61
N THR A 204 21.48 12.33 -4.94
CA THR A 204 22.00 11.71 -3.70
C THR A 204 20.92 11.70 -2.62
N LEU A 205 20.12 12.74 -2.55
CA LEU A 205 18.99 12.81 -1.62
C LEU A 205 17.90 11.80 -1.96
N ALA A 206 17.45 11.74 -3.22
CA ALA A 206 16.47 10.75 -3.65
C ALA A 206 16.97 9.33 -3.35
N ALA A 207 18.23 9.02 -3.69
CA ALA A 207 18.86 7.74 -3.39
C ALA A 207 18.94 7.48 -1.87
N THR A 208 19.21 8.50 -1.06
CA THR A 208 19.25 8.37 0.41
C THR A 208 17.86 8.06 0.99
N ILE A 209 16.82 8.76 0.53
CA ILE A 209 15.43 8.52 0.96
C ILE A 209 14.99 7.12 0.54
N LEU A 210 15.22 6.74 -0.72
CA LEU A 210 14.89 5.42 -1.24
C LEU A 210 15.67 4.31 -0.53
N GLY A 211 16.95 4.51 -0.28
CA GLY A 211 17.81 3.58 0.46
C GLY A 211 17.33 3.39 1.91
N ALA A 212 16.93 4.46 2.59
CA ALA A 212 16.37 4.39 3.94
C ALA A 212 15.01 3.69 3.99
N LEU A 213 14.17 3.88 2.99
CA LEU A 213 12.89 3.18 2.86
C LEU A 213 13.10 1.68 2.57
N ALA A 214 14.01 1.34 1.63
CA ALA A 214 14.35 -0.05 1.32
C ALA A 214 15.03 -0.78 2.49
N ALA A 215 15.87 -0.10 3.26
CA ALA A 215 16.54 -0.65 4.43
C ALA A 215 15.58 -1.06 5.56
N ARG A 216 14.36 -0.52 5.57
CA ARG A 216 13.31 -0.89 6.55
C ARG A 216 12.73 -2.27 6.29
N SER A 217 12.63 -2.67 5.03
CA SER A 217 12.11 -3.99 4.63
C SER A 217 13.17 -5.08 4.61
N ASN A 218 14.45 -4.74 4.66
CA ASN A 218 15.55 -5.71 4.62
C ASN A 218 16.74 -5.28 5.50
N PRO A 219 16.91 -5.86 6.72
CA PRO A 219 18.03 -5.54 7.62
C PRO A 219 19.41 -5.82 7.01
N GLN A 220 19.52 -6.73 6.03
CA GLN A 220 20.79 -7.02 5.34
C GLN A 220 21.16 -5.95 4.31
N ALA A 221 20.17 -5.24 3.76
CA ALA A 221 20.41 -4.07 2.92
C ALA A 221 21.00 -2.90 3.74
N MET A 222 20.65 -2.81 5.03
CA MET A 222 21.25 -1.87 5.99
C MET A 222 22.77 -2.01 6.09
N VAL A 223 23.29 -3.23 6.06
CA VAL A 223 24.75 -3.47 6.16
C VAL A 223 25.49 -2.90 4.94
N GLY A 224 24.90 -3.00 3.74
CA GLY A 224 25.44 -2.42 2.52
C GLY A 224 25.41 -0.88 2.50
N VAL A 225 24.30 -0.29 2.94
CA VAL A 225 24.12 1.17 3.03
C VAL A 225 24.98 1.76 4.18
N ALA A 226 25.06 1.06 5.32
CA ALA A 226 25.89 1.45 6.45
C ALA A 226 27.39 1.39 6.14
N ALA A 227 27.84 0.41 5.34
CA ALA A 227 29.23 0.28 4.92
C ALA A 227 29.66 1.39 3.95
N MET A 228 28.72 1.95 3.17
CA MET A 228 29.01 2.99 2.17
C MET A 228 29.02 4.43 2.69
N ALA A 229 28.37 4.74 3.82
CA ALA A 229 28.17 6.13 4.26
C ALA A 229 28.25 6.38 5.77
N GLY A 230 28.78 5.47 6.56
CA GLY A 230 28.74 5.65 8.03
C GLY A 230 27.29 5.70 8.53
N GLY A 231 26.62 4.55 8.64
CA GLY A 231 25.15 4.44 8.80
C GLY A 231 24.51 5.24 9.93
N ALA A 232 25.25 5.56 11.00
CA ALA A 232 24.78 6.44 12.08
C ALA A 232 24.61 7.90 11.60
N GLN A 233 25.49 8.38 10.74
CA GLN A 233 25.44 9.75 10.21
C GLN A 233 24.30 9.92 9.22
N GLN A 234 24.01 8.90 8.42
CA GLN A 234 22.91 8.90 7.46
C GLN A 234 21.53 8.80 8.15
N GLN A 235 21.45 8.10 9.25
CA GLN A 235 20.23 8.02 10.07
C GLN A 235 19.94 9.34 10.78
N GLN A 236 20.96 10.09 11.21
CA GLN A 236 20.82 11.45 11.71
C GLN A 236 20.42 12.45 10.62
N MET A 237 20.80 12.23 9.36
CA MET A 237 20.41 13.08 8.24
C MET A 237 18.90 13.03 7.93
N LEU A 238 18.23 11.95 8.29
CA LEU A 238 16.78 11.74 8.04
C LEU A 238 15.91 12.07 9.25
N ALA A 239 16.51 12.29 10.43
CA ALA A 239 15.78 12.73 11.60
C ALA A 239 15.58 14.26 11.54
N PHE A 240 14.34 14.70 11.68
CA PHE A 240 14.05 16.11 11.80
C PHE A 240 14.64 16.71 13.09
N SER A 241 14.99 17.99 13.04
CA SER A 241 15.47 18.68 14.24
C SER A 241 14.35 18.76 15.30
N ARG A 242 14.73 18.84 16.57
CA ARG A 242 13.76 18.98 17.68
C ARG A 242 12.83 20.19 17.52
N ASP A 243 13.32 21.26 16.89
CA ASP A 243 12.53 22.45 16.63
C ASP A 243 11.51 22.20 15.52
N ALA A 244 11.90 21.49 14.44
CA ALA A 244 10.99 21.09 13.38
C ALA A 244 9.90 20.15 13.90
N GLU A 245 10.25 19.21 14.81
CA GLU A 245 9.27 18.34 15.46
C GLU A 245 8.26 19.11 16.31
N ARG A 246 8.73 20.07 17.13
CA ARG A 246 7.84 20.94 17.93
C ARG A 246 6.95 21.83 17.06
N GLU A 247 7.47 22.29 15.93
CA GLU A 247 6.71 23.08 14.96
C GLU A 247 5.63 22.21 14.29
N ALA A 248 5.97 20.99 13.85
CA ALA A 248 5.03 20.03 13.27
C ALA A 248 3.95 19.59 14.28
N ASP A 249 4.30 19.36 15.54
CA ASP A 249 3.33 19.06 16.60
C ASP A 249 2.29 20.18 16.77
N ARG A 250 2.74 21.43 16.81
CA ARG A 250 1.83 22.59 16.99
C ARG A 250 0.91 22.76 15.79
N VAL A 251 1.48 22.78 14.58
CA VAL A 251 0.70 22.92 13.35
C VAL A 251 -0.23 21.72 13.16
N GLY A 252 0.25 20.51 13.45
CA GLY A 252 -0.54 19.28 13.41
C GLY A 252 -1.71 19.32 14.40
N LEU A 253 -1.50 19.78 15.63
CA LEU A 253 -2.57 19.93 16.61
C LEU A 253 -3.63 20.95 16.17
N GLU A 254 -3.23 22.08 15.59
CA GLU A 254 -4.16 23.07 15.03
C GLU A 254 -4.93 22.52 13.84
N THR A 255 -4.27 21.77 12.95
CA THR A 255 -4.88 21.07 11.82
C THR A 255 -5.91 20.05 12.31
N LEU A 256 -5.57 19.26 13.32
CA LEU A 256 -6.44 18.25 13.92
C LEU A 256 -7.73 18.89 14.49
N ARG A 257 -7.60 20.01 15.23
CA ARG A 257 -8.70 20.80 15.77
C ARG A 257 -9.60 21.37 14.70
N ALA A 258 -9.00 22.00 13.69
CA ALA A 258 -9.72 22.65 12.60
C ALA A 258 -10.50 21.63 11.76
N ALA A 259 -9.98 20.42 11.60
CA ALA A 259 -10.67 19.31 10.94
C ALA A 259 -11.71 18.61 11.83
N GLY A 260 -11.89 19.05 13.08
CA GLY A 260 -12.91 18.56 14.00
C GLY A 260 -12.59 17.19 14.62
N PHE A 261 -11.32 16.78 14.63
CA PHE A 261 -10.85 15.58 15.36
C PHE A 261 -10.57 15.90 16.83
N GLU A 262 -10.52 14.83 17.65
CA GLU A 262 -10.22 14.97 19.08
C GLU A 262 -8.72 15.24 19.29
N PRO A 263 -8.34 16.41 19.85
CA PRO A 263 -6.93 16.77 20.07
C PRO A 263 -6.18 15.84 21.00
N ALA A 264 -6.87 15.23 21.96
CA ALA A 264 -6.30 14.23 22.86
C ALA A 264 -5.80 12.97 22.13
N GLY A 265 -6.24 12.74 20.88
CA GLY A 265 -5.74 11.67 20.01
C GLY A 265 -4.24 11.74 19.78
N MET A 266 -3.66 12.96 19.68
CA MET A 266 -2.20 13.12 19.55
C MET A 266 -1.45 12.67 20.81
N VAL A 267 -1.94 13.02 21.99
CA VAL A 267 -1.36 12.59 23.27
C VAL A 267 -1.49 11.09 23.46
N ALA A 268 -2.66 10.52 23.10
CA ALA A 268 -2.90 9.09 23.17
C ALA A 268 -1.95 8.32 22.24
N PHE A 269 -1.71 8.82 21.03
CA PHE A 269 -0.76 8.23 20.09
C PHE A 269 0.68 8.27 20.62
N PHE A 270 1.12 9.38 21.23
CA PHE A 270 2.43 9.48 21.87
C PHE A 270 2.60 8.43 22.98
N GLY A 271 1.57 8.22 23.80
CA GLY A 271 1.56 7.16 24.81
C GLY A 271 1.72 5.76 24.20
N ARG A 272 1.10 5.53 23.07
CA ARG A 272 1.20 4.27 22.32
C ARG A 272 2.60 4.03 21.75
N LEU A 273 3.22 5.06 21.17
CA LEU A 273 4.61 5.00 20.71
C LEU A 273 5.57 4.68 21.88
N GLN A 274 5.36 5.31 23.04
CA GLN A 274 6.15 5.06 24.23
C GLN A 274 6.01 3.60 24.70
N GLN A 275 4.79 3.08 24.72
CA GLN A 275 4.52 1.69 25.09
C GLN A 275 5.18 0.71 24.10
N ALA A 276 5.04 0.95 22.79
CA ALA A 276 5.67 0.13 21.76
C ALA A 276 7.20 0.13 21.85
N SER A 277 7.80 1.27 22.20
CA SER A 277 9.25 1.39 22.44
C SER A 277 9.73 0.58 23.65
N ARG A 278 8.94 0.51 24.72
CA ARG A 278 9.29 -0.28 25.93
C ARG A 278 9.22 -1.79 25.69
N LEU A 279 8.34 -2.23 24.78
CA LEU A 279 8.15 -3.65 24.45
C LEU A 279 9.17 -4.17 23.42
N SER A 280 9.93 -3.29 22.79
CA SER A 280 10.93 -3.64 21.78
C SER A 280 12.33 -3.55 22.38
N GLU A 281 12.90 -4.70 22.78
CA GLU A 281 14.25 -4.78 23.37
C GLU A 281 15.38 -4.39 22.41
N SER A 282 15.15 -4.40 21.10
CA SER A 282 16.22 -4.26 20.11
C SER A 282 16.15 -3.02 19.20
N SER A 283 15.00 -2.35 19.06
CA SER A 283 14.92 -1.14 18.20
C SER A 283 13.68 -0.29 18.49
N ALA A 284 13.84 1.05 18.53
CA ALA A 284 12.72 1.97 18.60
C ALA A 284 11.79 1.79 17.37
N PRO A 285 10.45 2.00 17.53
CA PRO A 285 9.51 2.04 16.41
C PRO A 285 10.02 2.89 15.25
N GLY A 286 9.71 2.49 14.02
CA GLY A 286 10.17 3.17 12.81
C GLY A 286 9.94 4.68 12.84
N TYR A 287 8.75 5.08 13.30
CA TYR A 287 8.36 6.48 13.49
C TYR A 287 9.30 7.25 14.43
N MET A 288 9.67 6.69 15.56
CA MET A 288 10.55 7.37 16.54
C MET A 288 11.99 7.57 16.07
N ARG A 289 12.40 6.89 15.00
CA ARG A 289 13.74 7.09 14.40
C ARG A 289 13.80 8.33 13.52
N SER A 290 12.74 8.64 12.80
CA SER A 290 12.59 9.87 11.99
C SER A 290 12.03 11.03 12.80
N HIS A 291 11.19 10.75 13.81
CA HIS A 291 10.49 11.70 14.67
C HIS A 291 10.81 11.39 16.15
N PRO A 292 11.96 11.84 16.69
CA PRO A 292 12.32 11.54 18.06
C PRO A 292 11.29 12.08 19.05
N LEU A 293 10.70 11.18 19.84
CA LEU A 293 9.71 11.53 20.86
C LEU A 293 10.41 11.83 22.18
N THR A 294 10.46 13.11 22.55
CA THR A 294 11.05 13.57 23.80
C THR A 294 9.99 13.79 24.87
N ALA A 295 10.40 13.75 26.16
CA ALA A 295 9.49 14.06 27.27
C ALA A 295 8.91 15.48 27.18
N GLU A 296 9.69 16.42 26.62
CA GLU A 296 9.25 17.80 26.40
C GLU A 296 8.10 17.88 25.39
N ARG A 297 8.15 17.14 24.25
CA ARG A 297 7.08 17.11 23.26
C ARG A 297 5.80 16.56 23.87
N ILE A 298 5.91 15.46 24.64
CA ILE A 298 4.76 14.86 25.32
C ILE A 298 4.14 15.87 26.28
N ALA A 299 4.95 16.51 27.12
CA ALA A 299 4.47 17.48 28.11
C ALA A 299 3.85 18.72 27.44
N ASP A 300 4.45 19.25 26.36
CA ASP A 300 3.89 20.40 25.62
C ASP A 300 2.51 20.06 25.03
N MET A 301 2.35 18.88 24.44
CA MET A 301 1.07 18.47 23.88
C MET A 301 0.03 18.18 24.98
N GLN A 302 0.42 17.56 26.09
CA GLN A 302 -0.46 17.38 27.25
C GLN A 302 -0.96 18.70 27.79
N LEU A 303 -0.07 19.69 27.96
CA LEU A 303 -0.42 21.03 28.45
C LEU A 303 -1.39 21.74 27.50
N ARG A 304 -1.22 21.59 26.17
CA ARG A 304 -2.07 22.25 25.15
C ARG A 304 -3.47 21.69 25.05
N VAL A 305 -3.68 20.44 25.48
CA VAL A 305 -4.99 19.77 25.40
C VAL A 305 -5.68 19.65 26.75
N GLN A 306 -5.00 19.96 27.89
CA GLN A 306 -5.52 19.73 29.23
C GLN A 306 -6.82 20.47 29.54
N ASP A 307 -6.97 21.70 29.01
CA ASP A 307 -8.13 22.56 29.26
C ASP A 307 -9.21 22.40 28.19
N GLU A 308 -9.00 21.54 27.20
CA GLU A 308 -9.97 21.31 26.15
C GLU A 308 -11.12 20.44 26.64
N ARG A 309 -12.34 20.84 26.30
CA ARG A 309 -13.49 19.99 26.54
C ARG A 309 -13.39 18.78 25.63
N TYR A 310 -13.37 17.59 26.22
CA TYR A 310 -13.44 16.33 25.47
C TYR A 310 -14.63 16.33 24.53
N ARG A 311 -14.38 16.19 23.24
CA ARG A 311 -15.39 16.06 22.19
C ARG A 311 -15.35 14.60 21.76
N GLN A 312 -16.34 13.81 22.20
CA GLN A 312 -16.43 12.46 21.71
C GLN A 312 -16.80 12.47 20.21
N ARG A 313 -15.79 12.33 19.35
CA ARG A 313 -15.96 12.07 17.94
C ARG A 313 -16.00 10.55 17.75
N PRO A 314 -17.13 9.97 17.30
CA PRO A 314 -17.17 8.55 16.97
C PRO A 314 -16.26 8.28 15.78
N ASP A 315 -15.59 7.13 15.80
CA ASP A 315 -14.82 6.65 14.65
C ASP A 315 -15.75 6.44 13.44
N SER A 316 -15.30 6.84 12.26
CA SER A 316 -16.03 6.58 11.03
C SER A 316 -16.14 5.07 10.76
N LEU A 317 -17.19 4.68 10.05
CA LEU A 317 -17.36 3.29 9.64
C LEU A 317 -16.23 2.86 8.72
N GLU A 318 -15.77 3.76 7.84
CA GLU A 318 -14.65 3.57 6.94
C GLU A 318 -13.36 3.23 7.70
N PHE A 319 -13.01 4.00 8.74
CA PHE A 319 -11.84 3.71 9.58
C PHE A 319 -11.92 2.31 10.20
N ARG A 320 -13.08 1.98 10.77
CA ARG A 320 -13.30 0.68 11.43
C ARG A 320 -13.14 -0.48 10.45
N LEU A 321 -13.70 -0.36 9.23
CA LEU A 321 -13.61 -1.38 8.18
C LEU A 321 -12.22 -1.47 7.56
N VAL A 322 -11.56 -0.34 7.29
CA VAL A 322 -10.18 -0.31 6.78
C VAL A 322 -9.22 -0.95 7.78
N ARG A 323 -9.34 -0.60 9.06
CA ARG A 323 -8.55 -1.20 10.13
C ARG A 323 -8.80 -2.71 10.25
N ALA A 324 -10.06 -3.15 10.16
CA ALA A 324 -10.44 -4.56 10.16
C ALA A 324 -9.85 -5.31 8.96
N ARG A 325 -9.91 -4.72 7.76
CA ARG A 325 -9.31 -5.25 6.54
C ARG A 325 -7.80 -5.45 6.69
N LEU A 326 -7.10 -4.41 7.12
CA LEU A 326 -5.64 -4.48 7.29
C LEU A 326 -5.23 -5.47 8.39
N ARG A 327 -6.03 -5.59 9.46
CA ARG A 327 -5.83 -6.62 10.49
C ARG A 327 -6.02 -8.02 9.91
N ALA A 328 -7.07 -8.25 9.12
CA ALA A 328 -7.31 -9.54 8.48
C ALA A 328 -6.16 -9.96 7.55
N LEU A 329 -5.58 -8.99 6.83
CA LEU A 329 -4.53 -9.19 5.83
C LEU A 329 -3.11 -8.90 6.37
N SER A 330 -2.94 -8.77 7.68
CA SER A 330 -1.63 -8.51 8.30
C SER A 330 -0.62 -9.63 8.10
N SER A 331 -1.10 -10.86 7.88
CA SER A 331 -0.29 -12.00 7.46
C SER A 331 -0.74 -12.49 6.09
N THR A 332 0.22 -12.83 5.24
CA THR A 332 -0.02 -13.46 3.93
C THR A 332 0.06 -14.99 3.98
N SER A 333 0.51 -15.56 5.11
CA SER A 333 0.57 -17.01 5.29
C SER A 333 -0.81 -17.58 5.65
N VAL A 334 -1.06 -18.81 5.21
CA VAL A 334 -2.32 -19.52 5.51
C VAL A 334 -2.52 -19.66 7.02
N ASP A 335 -1.46 -19.96 7.76
CA ASP A 335 -1.51 -20.13 9.21
C ASP A 335 -1.78 -18.80 9.91
N GLY A 336 -1.10 -17.72 9.52
CA GLY A 336 -1.37 -16.39 10.09
C GLY A 336 -2.79 -15.87 9.82
N LEU A 337 -3.36 -16.18 8.65
CA LEU A 337 -4.78 -15.89 8.37
C LEU A 337 -5.72 -16.70 9.26
N ARG A 338 -5.40 -17.99 9.50
CA ARG A 338 -6.16 -18.86 10.43
C ARG A 338 -6.08 -18.36 11.86
N ASP A 339 -4.90 -18.02 12.32
CA ASP A 339 -4.66 -17.54 13.68
C ASP A 339 -5.41 -16.22 13.94
N THR A 340 -5.34 -15.28 12.99
CA THR A 340 -6.09 -14.03 13.07
C THR A 340 -7.58 -14.28 13.16
N ARG A 341 -8.14 -15.12 12.29
CA ARG A 341 -9.55 -15.47 12.30
C ARG A 341 -9.96 -16.16 13.61
N ALA A 342 -9.21 -17.19 14.05
CA ALA A 342 -9.50 -17.93 15.27
C ALA A 342 -9.44 -17.02 16.52
N LEU A 343 -8.51 -16.07 16.55
CA LEU A 343 -8.43 -15.08 17.63
C LEU A 343 -9.71 -14.22 17.68
N ILE A 344 -10.14 -13.66 16.56
CA ILE A 344 -11.32 -12.80 16.51
C ILE A 344 -12.61 -13.59 16.82
N GLU A 345 -12.75 -14.81 16.28
CA GLU A 345 -13.88 -15.69 16.60
C GLU A 345 -13.93 -16.06 18.09
N ARG A 346 -12.79 -16.28 18.74
CA ARG A 346 -12.71 -16.50 20.19
C ARG A 346 -13.14 -15.25 20.95
N GLN A 347 -12.62 -14.08 20.60
CA GLN A 347 -12.96 -12.82 21.25
C GLN A 347 -14.46 -12.49 21.14
N LEU A 348 -15.09 -12.81 19.98
CA LEU A 348 -16.53 -12.69 19.82
C LEU A 348 -17.30 -13.61 20.76
N ARG A 349 -16.89 -14.89 20.89
CA ARG A 349 -17.53 -15.83 21.82
C ARG A 349 -17.40 -15.39 23.28
N GLU A 350 -16.27 -14.82 23.64
CA GLU A 350 -15.96 -14.30 24.98
C GLU A 350 -16.60 -12.92 25.24
N ARG A 351 -17.24 -12.31 24.24
CA ARG A 351 -17.79 -10.95 24.27
C ARG A 351 -16.78 -9.89 24.75
N SER A 352 -15.52 -10.10 24.40
CA SER A 352 -14.40 -9.23 24.79
C SER A 352 -14.09 -8.12 23.77
N LEU A 353 -14.89 -8.02 22.70
CA LEU A 353 -14.77 -6.99 21.65
C LEU A 353 -15.84 -5.92 21.81
N ASN A 354 -15.41 -4.67 21.69
CA ASN A 354 -16.32 -3.51 21.69
C ASN A 354 -16.93 -3.24 20.30
N ASP A 355 -16.37 -3.83 19.24
CA ASP A 355 -16.75 -3.61 17.83
C ASP A 355 -16.98 -4.94 17.12
N GLU A 356 -18.20 -5.48 17.28
CA GLU A 356 -18.59 -6.72 16.60
C GLU A 356 -18.66 -6.58 15.07
N LEU A 357 -19.02 -5.38 14.58
CA LEU A 357 -19.09 -5.12 13.14
C LEU A 357 -17.72 -5.27 12.49
N ALA A 358 -16.71 -4.59 13.03
CA ALA A 358 -15.31 -4.71 12.56
C ALA A 358 -14.78 -6.15 12.72
N ALA A 359 -15.21 -6.85 13.77
CA ALA A 359 -14.83 -8.26 13.98
C ALA A 359 -15.39 -9.16 12.87
N TRP A 360 -16.67 -9.05 12.53
CA TRP A 360 -17.27 -9.83 11.45
C TRP A 360 -16.69 -9.49 10.08
N PHE A 361 -16.34 -8.23 9.83
CA PHE A 361 -15.65 -7.83 8.60
C PHE A 361 -14.23 -8.43 8.53
N THR A 362 -13.50 -8.48 9.67
CA THR A 362 -12.19 -9.14 9.76
C THR A 362 -12.32 -10.63 9.42
N ILE A 363 -13.31 -11.33 10.01
CA ILE A 363 -13.56 -12.76 9.75
C ILE A 363 -13.91 -12.99 8.28
N ALA A 364 -14.82 -12.19 7.71
CA ALA A 364 -15.22 -12.31 6.31
C ALA A 364 -14.03 -12.14 5.35
N THR A 365 -13.19 -11.12 5.60
CA THR A 365 -11.99 -10.84 4.80
C THR A 365 -10.96 -11.96 4.91
N ALA A 366 -10.66 -12.43 6.13
CA ALA A 366 -9.72 -13.51 6.36
C ALA A 366 -10.22 -14.85 5.77
N ALA A 367 -11.51 -15.15 5.91
CA ALA A 367 -12.12 -16.35 5.34
C ALA A 367 -12.08 -16.33 3.80
N LEU A 368 -12.34 -15.18 3.17
CA LEU A 368 -12.23 -15.02 1.72
C LEU A 368 -10.78 -15.24 1.25
N ALA A 369 -9.81 -14.67 1.94
CA ALA A 369 -8.39 -14.88 1.64
C ALA A 369 -7.97 -16.37 1.75
N GLN A 370 -8.61 -17.13 2.65
CA GLN A 370 -8.46 -18.59 2.79
C GLN A 370 -9.29 -19.40 1.79
N ARG A 371 -10.11 -18.75 0.95
CA ARG A 371 -11.11 -19.38 0.06
C ARG A 371 -12.17 -20.23 0.80
N ASP A 372 -12.42 -19.91 2.08
CA ASP A 372 -13.54 -20.49 2.83
C ASP A 372 -14.82 -19.68 2.56
N PHE A 373 -15.44 -19.95 1.40
CA PHE A 373 -16.63 -19.20 0.94
C PHE A 373 -17.83 -19.38 1.86
N ALA A 374 -17.95 -20.54 2.51
CA ALA A 374 -19.03 -20.79 3.45
C ALA A 374 -18.91 -19.92 4.71
N ALA A 375 -17.70 -19.82 5.27
CA ALA A 375 -17.45 -18.93 6.40
C ALA A 375 -17.57 -17.46 5.99
N THR A 376 -17.09 -17.09 4.80
CA THR A 376 -17.24 -15.75 4.25
C THR A 376 -18.73 -15.35 4.18
N GLY A 377 -19.57 -16.23 3.64
CA GLY A 377 -21.02 -15.99 3.54
C GLY A 377 -21.68 -15.82 4.90
N ARG A 378 -21.37 -16.68 5.88
CA ARG A 378 -21.89 -16.53 7.26
C ARG A 378 -21.46 -15.22 7.88
N ALA A 379 -20.17 -14.86 7.77
CA ALA A 379 -19.66 -13.62 8.35
C ALA A 379 -20.26 -12.37 7.70
N LEU A 380 -20.49 -12.39 6.38
CA LEU A 380 -21.18 -11.30 5.67
C LEU A 380 -22.65 -11.18 6.10
N SER A 381 -23.34 -12.30 6.37
CA SER A 381 -24.71 -12.26 6.88
C SER A 381 -24.77 -11.63 8.28
N GLU A 382 -23.87 -12.04 9.19
CA GLU A 382 -23.77 -11.46 10.54
C GLU A 382 -23.39 -9.97 10.51
N LEU A 383 -22.52 -9.59 9.58
CA LEU A 383 -22.12 -8.20 9.38
C LEU A 383 -23.30 -7.34 8.93
N ARG A 384 -24.08 -7.82 7.94
CA ARG A 384 -25.24 -7.09 7.40
C ARG A 384 -26.35 -6.88 8.44
N LEU A 385 -26.53 -7.81 9.38
CA LEU A 385 -27.47 -7.65 10.49
C LEU A 385 -27.11 -6.50 11.44
N ARG A 386 -25.83 -6.10 11.46
CA ARG A 386 -25.30 -5.04 12.35
C ARG A 386 -25.08 -3.71 11.64
N LEU A 387 -25.16 -3.70 10.33
CA LEU A 387 -25.06 -2.47 9.55
C LEU A 387 -26.44 -1.77 9.51
N PRO A 388 -26.50 -0.47 9.83
CA PRO A 388 -27.74 0.29 9.67
C PRO A 388 -28.12 0.43 8.19
N ASP A 389 -27.12 0.58 7.33
CA ASP A 389 -27.23 0.74 5.88
C ASP A 389 -26.15 -0.06 5.15
N SER A 390 -26.33 -0.24 3.85
CA SER A 390 -25.32 -0.85 2.99
C SER A 390 -24.03 0.01 2.92
N HIS A 391 -22.87 -0.65 2.81
CA HIS A 391 -21.57 0.01 2.74
C HIS A 391 -20.76 -0.50 1.55
N PRO A 392 -20.04 0.36 0.76
CA PRO A 392 -19.35 -0.06 -0.45
C PRO A 392 -18.29 -1.14 -0.22
N MET A 393 -17.52 -1.09 0.86
CA MET A 393 -16.54 -2.12 1.20
C MET A 393 -17.17 -3.49 1.47
N VAL A 394 -18.36 -3.51 2.08
CA VAL A 394 -19.09 -4.77 2.37
C VAL A 394 -19.66 -5.37 1.10
N GLU A 395 -20.26 -4.55 0.24
CA GLU A 395 -20.81 -5.00 -1.04
C GLU A 395 -19.69 -5.47 -1.99
N ARG A 396 -18.55 -4.75 -1.98
CA ARG A 396 -17.39 -5.18 -2.74
C ARG A 396 -16.87 -6.55 -2.25
N LEU A 397 -16.73 -6.75 -0.94
CA LEU A 397 -16.30 -8.01 -0.37
C LEU A 397 -17.25 -9.16 -0.73
N ALA A 398 -18.56 -8.90 -0.71
CA ALA A 398 -19.59 -9.88 -1.10
C ALA A 398 -19.51 -10.24 -2.59
N ALA A 399 -19.33 -9.25 -3.45
CA ALA A 399 -19.18 -9.47 -4.90
C ALA A 399 -17.85 -10.18 -5.23
N GLU A 400 -16.75 -9.81 -4.56
CA GLU A 400 -15.44 -10.47 -4.70
C GLU A 400 -15.52 -11.96 -4.26
N ALA A 401 -16.25 -12.24 -3.18
CA ALA A 401 -16.44 -13.61 -2.72
C ALA A 401 -17.14 -14.47 -3.78
N ARG A 402 -18.15 -13.95 -4.47
CA ARG A 402 -18.82 -14.65 -5.58
C ARG A 402 -17.88 -14.84 -6.76
N LEU A 403 -17.16 -13.79 -7.17
CA LEU A 403 -16.21 -13.87 -8.27
C LEU A 403 -15.14 -14.94 -8.01
N THR A 404 -14.58 -14.93 -6.80
CA THR A 404 -13.52 -15.86 -6.39
C THR A 404 -14.05 -17.30 -6.25
N ALA A 405 -15.32 -17.47 -5.93
CA ALA A 405 -16.02 -18.76 -5.86
C ALA A 405 -16.40 -19.32 -7.24
N GLY A 406 -16.16 -18.57 -8.33
CA GLY A 406 -16.49 -19.00 -9.69
C GLY A 406 -17.91 -18.65 -10.14
N ASP A 407 -18.56 -17.70 -9.48
CA ASP A 407 -19.86 -17.11 -9.87
C ASP A 407 -19.68 -15.67 -10.39
N PRO A 408 -19.11 -15.46 -11.59
CA PRO A 408 -18.89 -14.12 -12.13
C PRO A 408 -20.20 -13.39 -12.47
N ALA A 409 -21.27 -14.11 -12.82
CA ALA A 409 -22.56 -13.51 -13.11
C ALA A 409 -23.20 -12.93 -11.84
N GLY A 410 -23.17 -13.68 -10.73
CA GLY A 410 -23.63 -13.19 -9.43
C GLY A 410 -22.77 -12.05 -8.89
N ALA A 411 -21.44 -12.11 -9.10
CA ALA A 411 -20.53 -11.02 -8.76
C ALA A 411 -20.86 -9.74 -9.53
N LEU A 412 -21.08 -9.84 -10.85
CA LEU A 412 -21.45 -8.72 -11.71
C LEU A 412 -22.77 -8.09 -11.30
N ALA A 413 -23.77 -8.89 -10.98
CA ALA A 413 -25.09 -8.40 -10.53
C ALA A 413 -24.96 -7.58 -9.23
N LEU A 414 -24.19 -8.11 -8.25
CA LEU A 414 -23.91 -7.39 -7.00
C LEU A 414 -23.11 -6.11 -7.22
N ALA A 415 -22.02 -6.18 -8.02
CA ALA A 415 -21.17 -5.03 -8.28
C ALA A 415 -21.95 -3.89 -8.98
N ARG A 416 -22.77 -4.21 -10.00
CA ARG A 416 -23.64 -3.24 -10.67
C ARG A 416 -24.63 -2.59 -9.71
N SER A 417 -25.35 -3.40 -8.91
CA SER A 417 -26.31 -2.88 -7.92
C SER A 417 -25.64 -1.99 -6.88
N ALA A 418 -24.44 -2.36 -6.43
CA ALA A 418 -23.67 -1.57 -5.48
C ALA A 418 -23.13 -0.28 -6.12
N ALA A 419 -22.60 -0.32 -7.34
CA ALA A 419 -22.08 0.85 -8.05
C ALA A 419 -23.15 1.92 -8.31
N LEU A 420 -24.42 1.52 -8.52
CA LEU A 420 -25.53 2.46 -8.62
C LEU A 420 -25.77 3.23 -7.31
N ARG A 421 -25.55 2.59 -6.17
CA ARG A 421 -25.71 3.22 -4.85
C ARG A 421 -24.47 4.00 -4.42
N PHE A 422 -23.29 3.56 -4.85
CA PHE A 422 -22.00 4.10 -4.48
C PHE A 422 -21.15 4.42 -5.73
N PRO A 423 -21.56 5.40 -6.56
CA PRO A 423 -20.93 5.66 -7.86
C PRO A 423 -19.50 6.18 -7.75
N GLN A 424 -19.08 6.64 -6.57
CA GLN A 424 -17.72 7.11 -6.31
C GLN A 424 -16.77 6.02 -5.81
N ALA A 425 -17.29 4.83 -5.43
CA ALA A 425 -16.48 3.74 -4.89
C ALA A 425 -15.71 3.03 -6.02
N ARG A 426 -14.48 3.44 -6.26
CA ARG A 426 -13.64 2.94 -7.37
C ARG A 426 -13.38 1.44 -7.27
N ALA A 427 -13.27 0.91 -6.05
CA ALA A 427 -13.10 -0.52 -5.83
C ALA A 427 -14.26 -1.36 -6.39
N LEU A 428 -15.50 -0.85 -6.34
CA LEU A 428 -16.67 -1.47 -6.97
C LEU A 428 -16.62 -1.37 -8.50
N ILE A 429 -16.18 -0.24 -9.04
CA ILE A 429 -16.01 -0.04 -10.48
C ILE A 429 -14.97 -1.03 -11.03
N HIS A 430 -13.83 -1.17 -10.37
CA HIS A 430 -12.81 -2.15 -10.76
C HIS A 430 -13.34 -3.57 -10.72
N LEU A 431 -14.07 -3.92 -9.66
CA LEU A 431 -14.65 -5.27 -9.52
C LEU A 431 -15.71 -5.55 -10.59
N GLN A 432 -16.51 -4.56 -10.97
CA GLN A 432 -17.47 -4.69 -12.08
C GLN A 432 -16.77 -4.97 -13.40
N GLY A 433 -15.66 -4.27 -13.70
CA GLY A 433 -14.84 -4.52 -14.88
C GLY A 433 -14.25 -5.94 -14.87
N GLU A 434 -13.73 -6.41 -13.74
CA GLU A 434 -13.22 -7.79 -13.60
C GLU A 434 -14.32 -8.84 -13.75
N ALA A 435 -15.49 -8.60 -13.17
CA ALA A 435 -16.63 -9.51 -13.30
C ALA A 435 -17.14 -9.61 -14.75
N LEU A 436 -17.20 -8.47 -15.48
CA LEU A 436 -17.51 -8.46 -16.91
C LEU A 436 -16.52 -9.30 -17.72
N LEU A 437 -15.23 -9.15 -17.48
CA LEU A 437 -14.19 -9.96 -18.12
C LEU A 437 -14.32 -11.44 -17.77
N ALA A 438 -14.67 -11.76 -16.53
CA ALA A 438 -14.82 -13.14 -16.07
C ALA A 438 -16.10 -13.82 -16.58
N THR A 439 -17.16 -13.06 -16.92
CA THR A 439 -18.36 -13.62 -17.60
C THR A 439 -18.12 -13.91 -19.09
N GLY A 440 -16.98 -13.46 -19.64
CA GLY A 440 -16.69 -13.56 -21.08
C GLY A 440 -17.31 -12.45 -21.92
N ASP A 441 -18.00 -11.48 -21.32
CA ASP A 441 -18.56 -10.32 -22.01
C ASP A 441 -17.46 -9.27 -22.29
N ALA A 442 -16.53 -9.62 -23.18
CA ALA A 442 -15.45 -8.74 -23.56
C ALA A 442 -15.93 -7.43 -24.25
N PRO A 443 -16.97 -7.44 -25.11
CA PRO A 443 -17.53 -6.20 -25.66
C PRO A 443 -18.10 -5.29 -24.58
N GLY A 444 -18.93 -5.81 -23.68
CA GLY A 444 -19.50 -5.05 -22.57
C GLY A 444 -18.44 -4.56 -21.59
N ALA A 445 -17.39 -5.35 -21.34
CA ALA A 445 -16.25 -4.92 -20.53
C ALA A 445 -15.51 -3.75 -21.17
N ALA A 446 -15.22 -3.81 -22.46
CA ALA A 446 -14.50 -2.75 -23.17
C ALA A 446 -15.29 -1.43 -23.14
N GLN A 447 -16.58 -1.48 -23.46
CA GLN A 447 -17.44 -0.30 -23.43
C GLN A 447 -17.49 0.31 -22.02
N PHE A 448 -17.78 -0.49 -21.00
CA PHE A 448 -17.84 -0.03 -19.62
C PHE A 448 -16.52 0.62 -19.18
N LEU A 449 -15.39 -0.03 -19.47
CA LEU A 449 -14.07 0.48 -19.06
C LEU A 449 -13.71 1.79 -19.78
N GLU A 450 -14.08 1.96 -21.03
CA GLU A 450 -13.88 3.23 -21.77
C GLU A 450 -14.69 4.37 -21.15
N GLU A 451 -15.94 4.10 -20.77
CA GLU A 451 -16.79 5.08 -20.08
C GLU A 451 -16.16 5.48 -18.73
N GLN A 452 -15.63 4.51 -17.96
CA GLN A 452 -14.98 4.79 -16.69
C GLN A 452 -13.63 5.52 -16.85
N ILE A 453 -12.85 5.18 -17.87
CA ILE A 453 -11.59 5.87 -18.20
C ILE A 453 -11.85 7.32 -18.61
N ALA A 454 -12.94 7.61 -19.31
CA ALA A 454 -13.29 8.98 -19.68
C ALA A 454 -13.48 9.87 -18.43
N ALA A 455 -13.99 9.31 -17.33
CA ALA A 455 -14.17 9.99 -16.05
C ALA A 455 -12.89 9.98 -15.18
N ALA A 456 -12.04 8.95 -15.30
CA ALA A 456 -10.88 8.72 -14.43
C ALA A 456 -9.64 8.28 -15.25
N ARG A 457 -9.13 9.16 -16.10
CA ARG A 457 -8.03 8.87 -17.04
C ARG A 457 -6.72 8.42 -16.39
N THR A 458 -6.49 8.79 -15.14
CA THR A 458 -5.27 8.46 -14.39
C THR A 458 -5.35 7.13 -13.63
N ASP A 459 -6.46 6.40 -13.78
CA ASP A 459 -6.65 5.11 -13.12
C ASP A 459 -5.96 3.98 -13.90
N ILE A 460 -4.80 3.58 -13.43
CA ILE A 460 -3.96 2.53 -14.03
C ILE A 460 -4.71 1.19 -14.17
N ARG A 461 -5.56 0.85 -13.19
CA ARG A 461 -6.29 -0.44 -13.19
C ARG A 461 -7.32 -0.51 -14.29
N LEU A 462 -8.00 0.58 -14.59
CA LEU A 462 -8.96 0.63 -15.70
C LEU A 462 -8.27 0.39 -17.04
N TRP A 463 -7.11 1.00 -17.26
CA TRP A 463 -6.32 0.78 -18.46
C TRP A 463 -5.83 -0.66 -18.60
N ARG A 464 -5.38 -1.27 -17.50
CA ARG A 464 -5.00 -2.68 -17.45
C ARG A 464 -6.17 -3.61 -17.80
N GLN A 465 -7.34 -3.35 -17.25
CA GLN A 465 -8.56 -4.12 -17.55
C GLN A 465 -9.00 -3.91 -19.01
N LEU A 466 -8.94 -2.69 -19.53
CA LEU A 466 -9.24 -2.39 -20.92
C LEU A 466 -8.29 -3.11 -21.88
N ALA A 467 -6.99 -3.16 -21.58
CA ALA A 467 -6.02 -3.91 -22.37
C ALA A 467 -6.40 -5.39 -22.48
N ARG A 468 -6.84 -6.00 -21.38
CA ARG A 468 -7.34 -7.39 -21.37
C ARG A 468 -8.62 -7.55 -22.19
N ALA A 469 -9.59 -6.65 -22.04
CA ALA A 469 -10.83 -6.67 -22.82
C ALA A 469 -10.54 -6.59 -24.32
N ARG A 470 -9.70 -5.66 -24.75
CA ARG A 470 -9.31 -5.48 -26.15
C ARG A 470 -8.53 -6.68 -26.72
N ALA A 471 -7.68 -7.31 -25.90
CA ALA A 471 -6.98 -8.53 -26.28
C ALA A 471 -7.96 -9.71 -26.50
N LEU A 472 -8.95 -9.88 -25.62
CA LEU A 472 -9.99 -10.90 -25.78
C LEU A 472 -10.85 -10.69 -27.05
N LEU A 473 -11.01 -9.46 -27.48
CA LEU A 473 -11.71 -9.09 -28.72
C LEU A 473 -10.84 -9.25 -29.98
N GLY A 474 -9.57 -9.66 -29.85
CA GLY A 474 -8.62 -9.71 -30.97
C GLY A 474 -8.18 -8.33 -31.46
N GLN A 475 -8.52 -7.26 -30.75
CA GLN A 475 -8.17 -5.88 -31.08
C GLN A 475 -6.77 -5.53 -30.61
N THR A 476 -5.78 -6.25 -31.14
CA THR A 476 -4.39 -6.27 -30.64
C THR A 476 -3.76 -4.86 -30.60
N ALA A 477 -3.99 -4.02 -31.62
CA ALA A 477 -3.45 -2.66 -31.61
C ALA A 477 -4.02 -1.82 -30.46
N LEU A 478 -5.33 -1.88 -30.21
CA LEU A 478 -5.98 -1.16 -29.11
C LEU A 478 -5.56 -1.72 -27.73
N ALA A 479 -5.29 -3.03 -27.63
CA ALA A 479 -4.74 -3.62 -26.41
C ALA A 479 -3.35 -3.05 -26.10
N HIS A 480 -2.49 -2.90 -27.12
CA HIS A 480 -1.18 -2.26 -26.94
C HIS A 480 -1.29 -0.77 -26.60
N VAL A 481 -2.29 -0.05 -27.16
CA VAL A 481 -2.56 1.34 -26.76
C VAL A 481 -2.89 1.42 -25.27
N ALA A 482 -3.83 0.59 -24.79
CA ALA A 482 -4.22 0.58 -23.39
C ALA A 482 -3.07 0.18 -22.46
N THR A 483 -2.24 -0.79 -22.87
CA THR A 483 -1.01 -1.17 -22.11
C THR A 483 0.02 -0.04 -22.12
N GLY A 484 0.13 0.72 -23.20
CA GLY A 484 1.00 1.90 -23.29
C GLY A 484 0.58 2.99 -22.30
N GLU A 485 -0.72 3.25 -22.17
CA GLU A 485 -1.26 4.19 -21.18
C GLU A 485 -1.03 3.70 -19.75
N GLU A 486 -1.25 2.40 -19.46
CA GLU A 486 -0.95 1.79 -18.17
C GLU A 486 0.51 2.04 -17.77
N TYR A 487 1.45 1.75 -18.68
CA TYR A 487 2.88 1.95 -18.42
C TYR A 487 3.24 3.43 -18.30
N GLY A 488 2.63 4.29 -19.12
CA GLY A 488 2.85 5.73 -19.04
C GLY A 488 2.42 6.32 -17.71
N LEU A 489 1.25 5.94 -17.20
CA LEU A 489 0.76 6.35 -15.89
C LEU A 489 1.60 5.78 -14.73
N ALA A 490 2.21 4.60 -14.93
CA ALA A 490 3.16 4.02 -13.98
C ALA A 490 4.57 4.65 -14.05
N GLY A 491 4.79 5.65 -14.93
CA GLY A 491 6.10 6.29 -15.12
C GLY A 491 7.13 5.39 -15.83
N GLN A 492 6.68 4.32 -16.50
CA GLN A 492 7.53 3.40 -17.25
C GLN A 492 7.63 3.85 -18.71
N TRP A 493 8.16 5.06 -18.94
CA TRP A 493 8.10 5.78 -20.21
C TRP A 493 8.62 4.97 -21.39
N ARG A 494 9.76 4.29 -21.22
CA ARG A 494 10.35 3.46 -22.27
C ARG A 494 9.43 2.31 -22.71
N ALA A 495 8.83 1.62 -21.75
CA ALA A 495 7.89 0.53 -22.01
C ALA A 495 6.60 1.05 -22.66
N ALA A 496 6.10 2.20 -22.19
CA ALA A 496 4.95 2.87 -22.77
C ALA A 496 5.15 3.20 -24.27
N VAL A 497 6.27 3.85 -24.60
CA VAL A 497 6.63 4.18 -25.99
C VAL A 497 6.72 2.91 -26.85
N GLU A 498 7.30 1.83 -26.35
CA GLU A 498 7.41 0.59 -27.14
C GLU A 498 6.04 -0.04 -27.39
N GLN A 499 5.12 -0.04 -26.41
CA GLN A 499 3.75 -0.51 -26.62
C GLN A 499 3.01 0.31 -27.70
N LEU A 500 3.12 1.63 -27.65
CA LEU A 500 2.50 2.51 -28.65
C LEU A 500 3.12 2.33 -30.04
N ARG A 501 4.43 2.08 -30.13
CA ARG A 501 5.09 1.74 -31.41
C ARG A 501 4.59 0.42 -31.98
N ILE A 502 4.40 -0.60 -31.13
CA ILE A 502 3.82 -1.87 -31.56
C ILE A 502 2.41 -1.63 -32.12
N ALA A 503 1.57 -0.89 -31.41
CA ALA A 503 0.23 -0.54 -31.86
C ALA A 503 0.24 0.12 -33.24
N ARG A 504 1.16 1.05 -33.48
CA ARG A 504 1.31 1.73 -34.80
C ARG A 504 1.77 0.78 -35.91
N ARG A 505 2.72 -0.11 -35.63
CA ARG A 505 3.23 -1.08 -36.61
C ARG A 505 2.19 -2.08 -37.07
N LEU A 506 1.19 -2.38 -36.26
CA LEU A 506 0.08 -3.29 -36.66
C LEU A 506 -0.83 -2.71 -37.75
N GLY A 507 -0.85 -1.39 -37.96
CA GLY A 507 -1.54 -0.75 -39.05
C GLY A 507 -3.07 -0.82 -39.06
N THR A 508 -3.69 -1.28 -37.97
CA THR A 508 -5.14 -1.48 -37.85
C THR A 508 -5.85 -0.35 -37.11
N LEU A 509 -5.13 0.68 -36.66
CA LEU A 509 -5.71 1.86 -36.02
C LEU A 509 -6.31 2.78 -37.06
N ASP A 510 -7.51 3.32 -36.79
CA ASP A 510 -8.08 4.41 -37.58
C ASP A 510 -7.23 5.69 -37.45
N PHE A 511 -7.50 6.65 -38.35
CA PHE A 511 -6.73 7.89 -38.40
C PHE A 511 -6.76 8.69 -37.10
N TYR A 512 -7.92 8.78 -36.45
CA TYR A 512 -8.09 9.56 -35.22
C TYR A 512 -7.32 8.93 -34.03
N THR A 513 -7.54 7.65 -33.79
CA THR A 513 -6.82 6.87 -32.79
C THR A 513 -5.31 6.88 -33.05
N GLY A 514 -4.91 6.71 -34.32
CA GLY A 514 -3.51 6.78 -34.70
C GLY A 514 -2.85 8.13 -34.36
N SER A 515 -3.56 9.24 -34.60
CA SER A 515 -3.08 10.58 -34.25
C SER A 515 -2.95 10.79 -32.74
N GLN A 516 -3.89 10.26 -31.96
CA GLN A 516 -3.80 10.29 -30.48
C GLN A 516 -2.59 9.49 -29.99
N VAL A 517 -2.37 8.30 -30.52
CA VAL A 517 -1.22 7.46 -30.18
C VAL A 517 0.10 8.17 -30.48
N ASP A 518 0.21 8.83 -31.64
CA ASP A 518 1.41 9.60 -32.01
C ASP A 518 1.64 10.79 -31.07
N ALA A 519 0.59 11.45 -30.60
CA ALA A 519 0.68 12.53 -29.63
C ALA A 519 1.16 12.02 -28.25
N ARG A 520 0.57 10.93 -27.78
CA ARG A 520 0.95 10.31 -26.50
C ARG A 520 2.38 9.75 -26.54
N MET A 521 2.77 9.16 -27.65
CA MET A 521 4.13 8.64 -27.84
C MET A 521 5.16 9.77 -27.69
N ARG A 522 4.94 10.94 -28.35
CA ARG A 522 5.82 12.11 -28.20
C ARG A 522 5.89 12.61 -26.76
N GLU A 523 4.75 12.62 -26.07
CA GLU A 523 4.71 13.01 -24.64
C GLU A 523 5.58 12.09 -23.78
N PHE A 524 5.44 10.77 -23.95
CA PHE A 524 6.23 9.80 -23.20
C PHE A 524 7.72 9.81 -23.59
N GLU A 525 8.05 10.05 -24.85
CA GLU A 525 9.43 10.23 -25.32
C GLU A 525 10.07 11.47 -24.68
N THR A 526 9.31 12.56 -24.57
CA THR A 526 9.75 13.78 -23.92
C THR A 526 9.98 13.56 -22.43
N ALA A 527 9.05 12.89 -21.74
CA ALA A 527 9.17 12.55 -20.33
C ALA A 527 10.38 11.64 -20.08
N PHE A 528 10.59 10.64 -20.94
CA PHE A 528 11.76 9.75 -20.87
C PHE A 528 13.08 10.48 -21.09
N ALA A 529 13.13 11.39 -22.08
CA ALA A 529 14.34 12.19 -22.33
C ALA A 529 14.65 13.15 -21.16
N GLN A 530 13.62 13.68 -20.51
CA GLN A 530 13.77 14.51 -19.33
C GLN A 530 14.33 13.67 -18.14
N GLU A 531 13.75 12.50 -17.88
CA GLU A 531 14.24 11.58 -16.85
C GLU A 531 15.72 11.23 -17.04
N GLN A 532 16.14 10.98 -18.29
CA GLN A 532 17.53 10.68 -18.61
C GLN A 532 18.49 11.87 -18.40
N ARG A 533 18.02 13.11 -18.57
CA ARG A 533 18.81 14.31 -18.28
C ARG A 533 18.97 14.56 -16.78
N GLU A 534 17.98 14.15 -16.00
CA GLU A 534 17.96 14.30 -14.55
C GLU A 534 18.74 13.19 -13.83
N GLN A 535 18.99 12.05 -14.51
CA GLN A 535 19.89 11.00 -14.02
C GLN A 535 21.33 11.37 -14.36
N PRO A 536 22.22 11.59 -13.38
CA PRO A 536 23.64 11.85 -13.65
C PRO A 536 24.27 10.62 -14.32
N ARG A 537 25.09 10.88 -15.34
CA ARG A 537 25.95 9.88 -15.99
C ARG A 537 27.05 9.38 -15.07
#